data_478471acebc55f851e1a7f6db3a0f2a5
#
_entry.id   478471acebc55f851e1a7f6db3a0f2a5
#
_cell.length_a   1.000
_cell.length_b   1.000
_cell.length_c   1.000
_cell.angle_alpha   90.00
_cell.angle_beta   90.00
_cell.angle_gamma   90.00
#
_symmetry.space_group_name_H-M   'P 1'
#
loop_
_entity.id
_entity.type
_entity.pdbx_description
1 polymer ?
#
loop_
_entity_poly.entity_id
_entity_poly.type
_entity_poly.pdbx_seq_one_letter_code
_entity_poly.pdbx_strand_id
1 'polypeptide(L)'
;YRQASIKAYEIDYSDAQPYLDIAYKDVKEAFDFYMENYNDGRPVVLAGFSQGADMVLRLTKDYYNSEGAYGDVLVASYVIGWRVTQEDLDEAPYMSMAYSAEDIGSIISFNTEDPSVTQSVIVPEDVYSYSINPLSWSTDTQPVSQDQNEGACFTDYSGAITKEIPAFTGAYIDPVRGTLKVTDVDPQEYPPGLDIFESGVYHLYDYQFFYRNLQENVGQRVESFITIHSGGAVG
;
A
#
# COMPACT_ATOMS: atom_id res chain seq x y z
N TYR A 1 6.23 -0.53 -18.14
CA TYR A 1 5.08 0.28 -18.57
C TYR A 1 5.44 1.75 -18.66
N ARG A 2 4.66 2.51 -19.44
CA ARG A 2 4.79 3.97 -19.49
C ARG A 2 4.40 4.55 -18.14
N GLN A 3 5.01 5.67 -17.75
CA GLN A 3 4.76 6.30 -16.45
C GLN A 3 4.34 7.76 -16.64
N ALA A 4 3.49 8.26 -15.74
CA ALA A 4 3.27 9.68 -15.60
C ALA A 4 4.54 10.32 -15.01
N SER A 5 4.93 11.48 -15.54
CA SER A 5 6.06 12.25 -14.98
C SER A 5 5.68 12.84 -13.62
N ILE A 6 6.63 12.90 -12.69
CA ILE A 6 6.47 13.63 -11.42
C ILE A 6 5.95 15.06 -11.66
N LYS A 7 6.39 15.73 -12.71
CA LYS A 7 5.92 17.08 -13.06
C LYS A 7 4.42 17.18 -13.37
N ALA A 8 3.77 16.08 -13.74
CA ALA A 8 2.33 16.10 -13.96
C ALA A 8 1.54 16.27 -12.64
N TYR A 9 2.14 15.92 -11.50
CA TYR A 9 1.53 16.07 -10.17
C TYR A 9 1.79 17.44 -9.53
N GLU A 10 2.73 18.25 -10.07
CA GLU A 10 3.09 19.55 -9.49
C GLU A 10 2.02 20.63 -9.69
N ILE A 11 1.16 20.49 -10.69
CA ILE A 11 0.14 21.50 -11.04
C ILE A 11 -1.19 21.12 -10.38
N ASP A 12 -1.73 19.98 -10.76
CA ASP A 12 -2.95 19.39 -10.20
C ASP A 12 -2.91 17.87 -10.45
N TYR A 13 -3.40 17.08 -9.48
CA TYR A 13 -3.51 15.64 -9.65
C TYR A 13 -4.33 15.25 -10.89
N SER A 14 -5.37 16.02 -11.23
CA SER A 14 -6.18 15.81 -12.42
C SER A 14 -5.38 15.91 -13.74
N ASP A 15 -4.29 16.69 -13.75
CA ASP A 15 -3.41 16.80 -14.92
C ASP A 15 -2.58 15.53 -15.15
N ALA A 16 -2.33 14.74 -14.10
CA ALA A 16 -1.65 13.45 -14.21
C ALA A 16 -2.56 12.35 -14.77
N GLN A 17 -3.88 12.46 -14.62
CA GLN A 17 -4.85 11.40 -14.92
C GLN A 17 -4.73 10.81 -16.33
N PRO A 18 -4.63 11.59 -17.43
CA PRO A 18 -4.50 11.02 -18.78
C PRO A 18 -3.23 10.17 -18.93
N TYR A 19 -2.15 10.49 -18.23
CA TYR A 19 -0.90 9.74 -18.26
C TYR A 19 -0.99 8.47 -17.40
N LEU A 20 -1.69 8.56 -16.28
CA LEU A 20 -1.99 7.40 -15.43
C LEU A 20 -2.88 6.38 -16.14
N ASP A 21 -3.85 6.83 -16.94
CA ASP A 21 -4.70 5.96 -17.74
C ASP A 21 -3.90 5.19 -18.80
N ILE A 22 -2.90 5.86 -19.42
CA ILE A 22 -1.99 5.21 -20.36
C ILE A 22 -1.09 4.18 -19.62
N ALA A 23 -0.57 4.55 -18.45
CA ALA A 23 0.24 3.67 -17.62
C ALA A 23 -0.56 2.44 -17.18
N TYR A 24 -1.80 2.66 -16.73
CA TYR A 24 -2.69 1.58 -16.30
C TYR A 24 -3.00 0.60 -17.42
N LYS A 25 -3.25 1.08 -18.62
CA LYS A 25 -3.48 0.22 -19.78
C LYS A 25 -2.33 -0.75 -20.02
N ASP A 26 -1.09 -0.27 -19.96
CA ASP A 26 0.09 -1.12 -20.12
C ASP A 26 0.20 -2.18 -19.00
N VAL A 27 -0.08 -1.77 -17.75
CA VAL A 27 -0.04 -2.67 -16.58
C VAL A 27 -1.13 -3.73 -16.69
N LYS A 28 -2.35 -3.33 -17.07
CA LYS A 28 -3.48 -4.22 -17.23
C LYS A 28 -3.22 -5.26 -18.32
N GLU A 29 -2.73 -4.85 -19.50
CA GLU A 29 -2.39 -5.77 -20.58
C GLU A 29 -1.31 -6.79 -20.16
N ALA A 30 -0.31 -6.33 -19.40
CA ALA A 30 0.74 -7.23 -18.88
C ALA A 30 0.21 -8.18 -17.81
N PHE A 31 -0.68 -7.72 -16.94
CA PHE A 31 -1.31 -8.54 -15.91
C PHE A 31 -2.21 -9.61 -16.53
N ASP A 32 -3.09 -9.24 -17.48
CA ASP A 32 -3.94 -10.18 -18.20
C ASP A 32 -3.09 -11.26 -18.89
N PHE A 33 -2.04 -10.83 -19.60
CA PHE A 33 -1.15 -11.76 -20.27
C PHE A 33 -0.46 -12.75 -19.28
N TYR A 34 -0.04 -12.27 -18.11
CA TYR A 34 0.53 -13.12 -17.07
C TYR A 34 -0.49 -14.11 -16.52
N MET A 35 -1.70 -13.63 -16.21
CA MET A 35 -2.76 -14.47 -15.64
C MET A 35 -3.20 -15.57 -16.61
N GLU A 36 -3.34 -15.25 -17.89
CA GLU A 36 -3.77 -16.18 -18.92
C GLU A 36 -2.71 -17.22 -19.32
N ASN A 37 -1.43 -16.87 -19.26
CA ASN A 37 -0.36 -17.68 -19.84
C ASN A 37 0.61 -18.30 -18.84
N TYR A 38 0.71 -17.74 -17.63
CA TYR A 38 1.77 -18.10 -16.68
C TYR A 38 1.32 -18.32 -15.25
N ASN A 39 0.15 -17.84 -14.86
CA ASN A 39 -0.29 -17.93 -13.46
C ASN A 39 -0.67 -19.37 -13.06
N ASP A 40 -1.30 -20.13 -13.95
CA ASP A 40 -1.75 -21.52 -13.67
C ASP A 40 -2.63 -21.66 -12.41
N GLY A 41 -3.46 -20.65 -12.11
CA GLY A 41 -4.36 -20.64 -10.95
C GLY A 41 -3.65 -20.46 -9.59
N ARG A 42 -2.39 -20.03 -9.58
CA ARG A 42 -1.66 -19.79 -8.32
C ARG A 42 -2.20 -18.56 -7.59
N PRO A 43 -2.19 -18.56 -6.24
CA PRO A 43 -2.48 -17.38 -5.46
C PRO A 43 -1.56 -16.20 -5.84
N VAL A 44 -2.13 -14.98 -5.81
CA VAL A 44 -1.44 -13.74 -6.20
C VAL A 44 -1.46 -12.76 -5.05
N VAL A 45 -0.31 -12.15 -4.76
CA VAL A 45 -0.20 -10.93 -3.97
C VAL A 45 0.11 -9.80 -4.93
N LEU A 46 -0.72 -8.76 -4.95
CA LEU A 46 -0.42 -7.53 -5.68
C LEU A 46 0.29 -6.55 -4.74
N ALA A 47 1.35 -5.93 -5.20
CA ALA A 47 2.07 -4.93 -4.42
C ALA A 47 2.52 -3.78 -5.32
N GLY A 48 2.30 -2.56 -4.87
CA GLY A 48 2.70 -1.34 -5.57
C GLY A 48 3.16 -0.27 -4.60
N PHE A 49 3.95 0.66 -5.12
CA PHE A 49 4.41 1.83 -4.40
C PHE A 49 4.13 3.09 -5.21
N SER A 50 3.62 4.14 -4.55
CA SER A 50 3.36 5.43 -5.21
C SER A 50 2.47 5.26 -6.45
N GLN A 51 2.89 5.71 -7.61
CA GLN A 51 2.19 5.48 -8.89
C GLN A 51 1.93 3.99 -9.16
N GLY A 52 2.84 3.09 -8.73
CA GLY A 52 2.62 1.64 -8.81
C GLY A 52 1.49 1.16 -7.90
N ALA A 53 1.28 1.81 -6.76
CA ALA A 53 0.15 1.53 -5.87
C ALA A 53 -1.20 1.98 -6.49
N ASP A 54 -1.25 3.12 -7.19
CA ASP A 54 -2.42 3.50 -8.00
C ASP A 54 -2.74 2.44 -9.06
N MET A 55 -1.73 1.90 -9.75
CA MET A 55 -1.94 0.82 -10.73
C MET A 55 -2.49 -0.44 -10.07
N VAL A 56 -1.98 -0.82 -8.89
CA VAL A 56 -2.49 -1.96 -8.11
C VAL A 56 -3.93 -1.71 -7.66
N LEU A 57 -4.26 -0.53 -7.16
CA LEU A 57 -5.62 -0.18 -6.75
C LEU A 57 -6.61 -0.31 -7.92
N ARG A 58 -6.25 0.19 -9.10
CA ARG A 58 -7.07 0.07 -10.32
C ARG A 58 -7.23 -1.37 -10.78
N LEU A 59 -6.15 -2.18 -10.78
CA LEU A 59 -6.24 -3.62 -11.06
C LEU A 59 -7.19 -4.30 -10.09
N THR A 60 -7.08 -3.94 -8.81
CA THR A 60 -7.91 -4.50 -7.78
C THR A 60 -9.39 -4.18 -8.03
N LYS A 61 -9.76 -2.95 -8.37
CA LYS A 61 -11.12 -2.56 -8.76
C LYS A 61 -11.64 -3.32 -9.98
N ASP A 62 -10.82 -3.49 -11.00
CA ASP A 62 -11.22 -4.14 -12.26
C ASP A 62 -11.50 -5.63 -12.10
N TYR A 63 -10.74 -6.34 -11.25
CA TYR A 63 -10.80 -7.79 -11.13
C TYR A 63 -11.56 -8.30 -9.90
N TYR A 64 -11.93 -7.40 -8.98
CA TYR A 64 -12.68 -7.74 -7.76
C TYR A 64 -14.14 -7.31 -7.76
N ASN A 65 -14.66 -6.86 -8.88
CA ASN A 65 -16.10 -6.70 -9.04
C ASN A 65 -16.77 -8.08 -9.22
N SER A 66 -18.10 -8.14 -9.18
CA SER A 66 -18.88 -9.39 -9.29
C SER A 66 -18.65 -10.17 -10.58
N GLU A 67 -18.06 -9.55 -11.59
CA GLU A 67 -17.73 -10.13 -12.90
C GLU A 67 -16.21 -10.37 -13.03
N GLY A 68 -15.43 -10.08 -11.97
CA GLY A 68 -13.99 -10.16 -11.97
C GLY A 68 -13.46 -11.57 -12.14
N ALA A 69 -12.51 -11.72 -13.09
CA ALA A 69 -12.03 -13.03 -13.53
C ALA A 69 -11.10 -13.72 -12.53
N TYR A 70 -10.49 -13.00 -11.59
CA TYR A 70 -9.36 -13.51 -10.77
C TYR A 70 -9.55 -13.33 -9.26
N GLY A 71 -10.77 -13.02 -8.81
CA GLY A 71 -11.09 -12.82 -7.40
C GLY A 71 -10.69 -13.96 -6.48
N ASP A 72 -10.85 -15.19 -6.95
CA ASP A 72 -10.59 -16.39 -6.16
C ASP A 72 -9.10 -16.70 -5.93
N VAL A 73 -8.18 -15.98 -6.59
CA VAL A 73 -6.73 -16.20 -6.44
C VAL A 73 -6.01 -15.05 -5.75
N LEU A 74 -6.68 -13.93 -5.44
CA LEU A 74 -6.03 -12.81 -4.76
C LEU A 74 -5.88 -13.07 -3.27
N VAL A 75 -4.65 -13.04 -2.82
CA VAL A 75 -4.33 -13.06 -1.38
C VAL A 75 -4.55 -11.68 -0.76
N ALA A 76 -3.94 -10.65 -1.33
CA ALA A 76 -4.02 -9.28 -0.84
C ALA A 76 -3.48 -8.27 -1.86
N SER A 77 -3.90 -6.99 -1.74
CA SER A 77 -3.41 -5.86 -2.51
C SER A 77 -2.71 -4.85 -1.59
N TYR A 78 -1.39 -4.76 -1.69
CA TYR A 78 -0.58 -3.76 -0.97
C TYR A 78 -0.49 -2.48 -1.78
N VAL A 79 -1.28 -1.48 -1.40
CA VAL A 79 -1.39 -0.16 -2.01
C VAL A 79 -0.64 0.85 -1.14
N ILE A 80 0.69 0.80 -1.18
CA ILE A 80 1.54 1.53 -0.24
C ILE A 80 1.99 2.87 -0.84
N GLY A 81 1.89 3.94 -0.03
CA GLY A 81 2.24 5.29 -0.48
C GLY A 81 1.26 5.85 -1.51
N TRP A 82 0.01 5.43 -1.45
CA TRP A 82 -1.09 5.98 -2.22
C TRP A 82 -2.34 6.09 -1.35
N ARG A 83 -3.22 7.03 -1.66
CA ARG A 83 -4.47 7.15 -0.94
C ARG A 83 -5.47 6.09 -1.36
N VAL A 84 -6.24 5.60 -0.43
CA VAL A 84 -7.46 4.82 -0.65
C VAL A 84 -8.61 5.59 -0.01
N THR A 85 -9.58 5.99 -0.81
CA THR A 85 -10.70 6.84 -0.39
C THR A 85 -11.99 6.06 -0.25
N GLN A 86 -13.04 6.69 0.30
CA GLN A 86 -14.37 6.09 0.33
C GLN A 86 -14.91 5.85 -1.09
N GLU A 87 -14.62 6.75 -2.03
CA GLU A 87 -15.02 6.59 -3.44
C GLU A 87 -14.38 5.34 -4.04
N ASP A 88 -13.09 5.08 -3.74
CA ASP A 88 -12.41 3.86 -4.19
C ASP A 88 -13.10 2.58 -3.67
N LEU A 89 -13.52 2.58 -2.41
CA LEU A 89 -14.20 1.45 -1.80
C LEU A 89 -15.64 1.29 -2.32
N ASP A 90 -16.33 2.38 -2.60
CA ASP A 90 -17.68 2.37 -3.16
C ASP A 90 -17.70 1.87 -4.62
N GLU A 91 -16.67 2.19 -5.39
CA GLU A 91 -16.46 1.66 -6.76
C GLU A 91 -16.14 0.16 -6.79
N ALA A 92 -15.61 -0.37 -5.69
CA ALA A 92 -15.24 -1.78 -5.56
C ALA A 92 -15.88 -2.43 -4.32
N PRO A 93 -17.23 -2.58 -4.27
CA PRO A 93 -17.98 -2.97 -3.07
C PRO A 93 -17.67 -4.41 -2.58
N TYR A 94 -16.97 -5.21 -3.37
CA TYR A 94 -16.50 -6.54 -2.97
C TYR A 94 -15.13 -6.52 -2.31
N MET A 95 -14.51 -5.34 -2.25
CA MET A 95 -13.24 -5.13 -1.60
C MET A 95 -13.42 -4.43 -0.27
N SER A 96 -12.59 -4.75 0.67
CA SER A 96 -12.50 -4.05 1.94
C SER A 96 -11.05 -3.73 2.28
N MET A 97 -10.86 -2.72 3.11
CA MET A 97 -9.59 -2.59 3.82
C MET A 97 -9.38 -3.83 4.70
N ALA A 98 -8.14 -4.24 4.87
CA ALA A 98 -7.79 -5.22 5.88
C ALA A 98 -8.03 -4.65 7.30
N TYR A 99 -8.55 -5.47 8.20
CA TYR A 99 -8.79 -5.14 9.61
C TYR A 99 -7.95 -5.99 10.56
N SER A 100 -7.22 -6.96 10.03
CA SER A 100 -6.34 -7.85 10.79
C SER A 100 -5.12 -8.25 9.95
N ALA A 101 -4.16 -8.94 10.58
CA ALA A 101 -2.98 -9.48 9.91
C ALA A 101 -3.32 -10.63 8.94
N GLU A 102 -4.47 -11.28 9.09
CA GLU A 102 -4.81 -12.55 8.42
C GLU A 102 -5.89 -12.40 7.35
N ASP A 103 -6.50 -11.22 7.21
CA ASP A 103 -7.54 -10.99 6.21
C ASP A 103 -7.01 -11.21 4.80
N ILE A 104 -7.76 -11.94 3.98
CA ILE A 104 -7.44 -12.19 2.57
C ILE A 104 -8.39 -11.44 1.65
N GLY A 105 -7.99 -11.26 0.39
CA GLY A 105 -8.79 -10.54 -0.60
C GLY A 105 -9.00 -9.06 -0.25
N SER A 106 -8.11 -8.46 0.55
CA SER A 106 -8.27 -7.13 1.13
C SER A 106 -7.16 -6.16 0.71
N ILE A 107 -7.43 -4.87 0.88
CA ILE A 107 -6.46 -3.79 0.64
C ILE A 107 -5.65 -3.52 1.90
N ILE A 108 -4.35 -3.45 1.76
CA ILE A 108 -3.40 -2.95 2.75
C ILE A 108 -2.87 -1.61 2.24
N SER A 109 -3.12 -0.52 2.96
CA SER A 109 -2.66 0.82 2.58
C SER A 109 -2.24 1.61 3.79
N PHE A 110 -1.26 2.46 3.60
CA PHE A 110 -0.88 3.55 4.50
C PHE A 110 0.02 4.56 3.78
N ASN A 111 0.07 5.77 4.33
CA ASN A 111 0.94 6.87 3.91
C ASN A 111 1.62 7.43 5.15
N THR A 112 2.94 7.37 5.21
CA THR A 112 3.72 7.67 6.41
C THR A 112 4.05 9.16 6.50
N GLU A 113 3.73 9.78 7.63
CA GLU A 113 3.92 11.21 7.87
C GLU A 113 4.39 11.48 9.31
N ASP A 114 5.10 12.61 9.50
CA ASP A 114 5.32 13.21 10.82
C ASP A 114 3.98 13.71 11.40
N PRO A 115 3.79 13.71 12.74
CA PRO A 115 2.58 14.22 13.37
C PRO A 115 2.19 15.65 12.99
N SER A 116 3.15 16.50 12.63
CA SER A 116 2.92 17.90 12.23
C SER A 116 2.39 18.09 10.81
N VAL A 117 2.50 17.08 9.94
CA VAL A 117 2.03 17.17 8.55
C VAL A 117 0.51 17.20 8.49
N THR A 118 -0.05 18.19 7.79
CA THR A 118 -1.50 18.37 7.63
C THR A 118 -2.00 18.11 6.22
N GLN A 119 -1.10 18.02 5.25
CA GLN A 119 -1.42 17.71 3.84
C GLN A 119 -0.19 17.18 3.11
N SER A 120 -0.43 16.49 2.01
CA SER A 120 0.61 16.11 1.05
C SER A 120 0.02 16.00 -0.36
N VAL A 121 0.87 15.88 -1.37
CA VAL A 121 0.43 15.62 -2.76
C VAL A 121 -0.38 14.31 -2.86
N ILE A 122 -0.02 13.31 -2.07
CA ILE A 122 -0.73 12.02 -2.07
C ILE A 122 -2.06 12.12 -1.31
N VAL A 123 -2.05 12.75 -0.13
CA VAL A 123 -3.24 12.92 0.71
C VAL A 123 -3.45 14.42 0.95
N PRO A 124 -4.18 15.13 0.07
CA PRO A 124 -4.55 16.53 0.26
C PRO A 124 -5.33 16.78 1.56
N GLU A 125 -5.43 18.06 1.98
CA GLU A 125 -6.06 18.45 3.25
C GLU A 125 -7.49 17.95 3.40
N ASP A 126 -8.28 17.98 2.33
CA ASP A 126 -9.70 17.61 2.32
C ASP A 126 -9.94 16.11 2.06
N VAL A 127 -8.90 15.29 1.99
CA VAL A 127 -8.99 13.88 1.66
C VAL A 127 -8.69 13.01 2.88
N TYR A 128 -9.62 12.10 3.22
CA TYR A 128 -9.37 11.02 4.16
C TYR A 128 -8.84 9.79 3.39
N SER A 129 -7.69 9.27 3.80
CA SER A 129 -7.10 8.05 3.23
C SER A 129 -7.22 6.90 4.22
N TYR A 130 -7.92 5.84 3.85
CA TYR A 130 -8.02 4.65 4.69
C TYR A 130 -6.66 3.96 4.83
N SER A 131 -6.29 3.62 6.07
CA SER A 131 -5.03 2.96 6.37
C SER A 131 -5.23 1.81 7.37
N ILE A 132 -4.28 0.87 7.34
CA ILE A 132 -4.06 -0.09 8.40
C ILE A 132 -2.68 0.17 9.02
N ASN A 133 -2.57 0.10 10.36
CA ASN A 133 -1.28 0.28 11.02
C ASN A 133 -0.43 -0.99 10.89
N PRO A 134 0.72 -0.96 10.19
CA PRO A 134 1.55 -2.14 9.95
C PRO A 134 2.23 -2.70 11.22
N LEU A 135 2.13 -2.01 12.36
CA LEU A 135 2.66 -2.50 13.64
C LEU A 135 1.65 -3.36 14.41
N SER A 136 0.36 -3.11 14.24
CA SER A 136 -0.72 -3.83 14.94
C SER A 136 -1.65 -4.58 14.02
N TRP A 137 -1.59 -4.30 12.73
CA TRP A 137 -2.54 -4.77 11.71
C TRP A 137 -4.00 -4.45 12.08
N SER A 138 -4.21 -3.27 12.68
CA SER A 138 -5.50 -2.74 13.07
C SER A 138 -5.76 -1.39 12.40
N THR A 139 -7.02 -1.07 12.23
CA THR A 139 -7.49 0.24 11.71
C THR A 139 -7.84 1.22 12.81
N ASP A 140 -7.64 0.87 14.08
CA ASP A 140 -7.87 1.80 15.17
C ASP A 140 -6.78 2.89 15.25
N THR A 141 -7.11 3.97 15.96
CA THR A 141 -6.24 5.16 16.08
C THR A 141 -5.33 5.16 17.30
N GLN A 142 -5.27 4.04 18.04
CA GLN A 142 -4.42 3.96 19.22
C GLN A 142 -2.94 3.89 18.83
N PRO A 143 -2.07 4.67 19.52
CA PRO A 143 -0.65 4.59 19.27
C PRO A 143 -0.08 3.21 19.59
N VAL A 144 0.75 2.71 18.70
CA VAL A 144 1.50 1.47 18.84
C VAL A 144 2.97 1.79 19.05
N SER A 145 3.57 1.16 20.09
CA SER A 145 4.97 1.37 20.44
C SER A 145 5.92 0.88 19.35
N GLN A 146 7.09 1.50 19.26
CA GLN A 146 8.20 1.08 18.41
C GLN A 146 8.64 -0.38 18.65
N ASP A 147 8.39 -0.94 19.83
CA ASP A 147 8.72 -2.34 20.15
C ASP A 147 7.97 -3.35 19.26
N GLN A 148 6.91 -2.92 18.59
CA GLN A 148 6.16 -3.72 17.61
C GLN A 148 6.70 -3.56 16.18
N ASN A 149 7.71 -2.70 15.98
CA ASN A 149 8.38 -2.57 14.69
C ASN A 149 9.48 -3.62 14.57
N GLU A 150 9.23 -4.64 13.78
CA GLU A 150 10.15 -5.78 13.56
C GLU A 150 11.47 -5.37 12.87
N GLY A 151 11.48 -4.22 12.20
CA GLY A 151 12.68 -3.64 11.62
C GLY A 151 12.43 -2.82 10.36
N ALA A 152 13.03 -1.63 10.36
CA ALA A 152 13.18 -0.82 9.16
C ALA A 152 14.39 -1.32 8.35
N CYS A 153 14.23 -1.48 7.04
CA CYS A 153 15.31 -1.85 6.14
C CYS A 153 15.47 -0.81 5.05
N PHE A 154 16.67 -0.25 4.96
CA PHE A 154 17.02 0.74 3.95
C PHE A 154 17.78 0.05 2.82
N THR A 155 17.32 0.27 1.59
CA THR A 155 17.88 -0.35 0.40
C THR A 155 18.60 0.67 -0.47
N ASP A 156 19.59 0.21 -1.22
CA ASP A 156 20.18 0.96 -2.31
C ASP A 156 19.36 0.76 -3.62
N TYR A 157 19.83 1.39 -4.69
CA TYR A 157 19.18 1.28 -6.01
C TYR A 157 19.23 -0.13 -6.63
N SER A 158 20.04 -1.04 -6.10
CA SER A 158 20.05 -2.44 -6.52
C SER A 158 19.02 -3.29 -5.79
N GLY A 159 18.37 -2.72 -4.77
CA GLY A 159 17.46 -3.41 -3.86
C GLY A 159 18.18 -4.16 -2.72
N ALA A 160 19.50 -4.03 -2.60
CA ALA A 160 20.23 -4.61 -1.48
C ALA A 160 19.98 -3.84 -0.19
N ILE A 161 19.70 -4.56 0.90
CA ILE A 161 19.57 -3.96 2.23
C ILE A 161 20.95 -3.48 2.68
N THR A 162 21.09 -2.17 2.89
CA THR A 162 22.33 -1.53 3.32
C THR A 162 22.35 -1.21 4.80
N LYS A 163 21.17 -1.06 5.42
CA LYS A 163 21.01 -0.78 6.85
C LYS A 163 19.71 -1.39 7.34
N GLU A 164 19.75 -2.00 8.51
CA GLU A 164 18.57 -2.51 9.21
C GLU A 164 18.54 -1.95 10.63
N ILE A 165 17.38 -1.48 11.09
CA ILE A 165 17.19 -0.91 12.41
C ILE A 165 15.96 -1.58 13.04
N PRO A 166 16.13 -2.45 14.05
CA PRO A 166 15.01 -3.02 14.80
C PRO A 166 14.34 -1.96 15.67
N ALA A 167 13.06 -2.13 15.96
CA ALA A 167 12.27 -1.22 16.79
C ALA A 167 12.44 0.25 16.36
N PHE A 168 12.31 0.51 15.05
CA PHE A 168 12.69 1.79 14.45
C PHE A 168 11.75 2.93 14.87
N THR A 169 10.44 2.75 14.79
CA THR A 169 9.45 3.77 15.12
C THR A 169 8.13 3.16 15.60
N GLY A 170 7.45 3.84 16.50
CA GLY A 170 6.03 3.64 16.77
C GLY A 170 5.17 4.34 15.72
N ALA A 171 3.87 4.02 15.68
CA ALA A 171 2.93 4.63 14.73
C ALA A 171 1.50 4.62 15.25
N TYR A 172 0.69 5.55 14.72
CA TYR A 172 -0.77 5.57 14.90
C TYR A 172 -1.46 6.10 13.64
N ILE A 173 -2.73 5.74 13.45
CA ILE A 173 -3.53 6.28 12.37
C ILE A 173 -4.14 7.61 12.80
N ASP A 174 -3.90 8.66 12.02
CA ASP A 174 -4.50 9.99 12.25
C ASP A 174 -6.03 9.91 12.10
N PRO A 175 -6.81 10.24 13.14
CA PRO A 175 -8.27 10.12 13.07
C PRO A 175 -8.93 11.12 12.10
N VAL A 176 -8.21 12.17 11.71
CA VAL A 176 -8.73 13.23 10.82
C VAL A 176 -8.39 12.95 9.35
N ARG A 177 -7.17 12.49 9.09
CA ARG A 177 -6.65 12.28 7.73
C ARG A 177 -6.56 10.80 7.32
N GLY A 178 -6.56 9.90 8.30
CA GLY A 178 -6.37 8.47 8.06
C GLY A 178 -4.93 8.09 7.71
N THR A 179 -3.98 9.03 7.65
CA THR A 179 -2.57 8.76 7.37
C THR A 179 -1.87 8.11 8.56
N LEU A 180 -0.75 7.43 8.32
CA LEU A 180 0.04 6.77 9.35
C LEU A 180 1.07 7.75 9.92
N LYS A 181 0.88 8.20 11.15
CA LYS A 181 1.80 9.09 11.86
C LYS A 181 2.87 8.27 12.58
N VAL A 182 4.15 8.59 12.35
CA VAL A 182 5.29 7.97 13.06
C VAL A 182 5.79 8.88 14.17
N THR A 183 6.21 8.29 15.30
CA THR A 183 6.45 9.04 16.56
C THR A 183 7.91 9.30 16.86
N ASP A 184 8.83 8.54 16.23
CA ASP A 184 10.25 8.50 16.65
C ASP A 184 11.21 8.81 15.48
N VAL A 185 10.72 9.46 14.43
CA VAL A 185 11.49 9.78 13.22
C VAL A 185 11.77 11.27 13.13
N ASP A 186 13.06 11.63 13.01
CA ASP A 186 13.47 13.03 12.81
C ASP A 186 13.41 13.39 11.31
N PRO A 187 12.59 14.38 10.90
CA PRO A 187 12.51 14.81 9.50
C PRO A 187 13.83 15.33 8.92
N GLN A 188 14.80 15.71 9.76
CA GLN A 188 16.12 16.13 9.30
C GLN A 188 17.02 14.96 8.93
N GLU A 189 16.84 13.80 9.61
CA GLU A 189 17.57 12.58 9.31
C GLU A 189 16.96 11.83 8.11
N TYR A 190 15.64 11.98 7.91
CA TYR A 190 14.87 11.32 6.85
C TYR A 190 14.15 12.36 5.98
N PRO A 191 14.89 13.12 5.17
CA PRO A 191 14.28 14.13 4.29
C PRO A 191 13.40 13.49 3.20
N PRO A 192 12.39 14.18 2.67
CA PRO A 192 11.42 13.62 1.73
C PRO A 192 12.04 13.12 0.40
N GLY A 193 13.24 13.61 0.04
CA GLY A 193 14.00 13.15 -1.12
C GLY A 193 13.46 13.59 -2.49
N LEU A 194 12.27 14.17 -2.56
CA LEU A 194 11.65 14.76 -3.75
C LEU A 194 11.06 16.12 -3.39
N ASP A 195 11.29 17.12 -4.24
CA ASP A 195 10.88 18.51 -4.00
C ASP A 195 9.35 18.73 -3.93
N ILE A 196 8.56 17.77 -4.41
CA ILE A 196 7.09 17.81 -4.34
C ILE A 196 6.53 17.47 -2.95
N PHE A 197 7.37 16.97 -2.05
CA PHE A 197 6.98 16.62 -0.68
C PHE A 197 7.59 17.58 0.32
N GLU A 198 6.78 18.02 1.28
CA GLU A 198 7.24 18.82 2.40
C GLU A 198 8.00 17.95 3.42
N SER A 199 8.81 18.63 4.27
CA SER A 199 9.50 17.98 5.37
C SER A 199 8.52 17.25 6.29
N GLY A 200 8.83 16.03 6.68
CA GLY A 200 7.95 15.16 7.47
C GLY A 200 7.01 14.28 6.65
N VAL A 201 6.94 14.45 5.32
CA VAL A 201 6.27 13.47 4.46
C VAL A 201 7.26 12.38 4.10
N TYR A 202 7.07 11.19 4.68
CA TYR A 202 8.02 10.07 4.56
C TYR A 202 7.69 9.13 3.40
N HIS A 203 7.10 9.65 2.34
CA HIS A 203 6.62 8.85 1.20
C HIS A 203 7.65 7.86 0.66
N LEU A 204 8.92 8.27 0.45
CA LEU A 204 9.96 7.37 -0.06
C LEU A 204 10.38 6.28 0.92
N TYR A 205 9.93 6.37 2.18
CA TYR A 205 10.26 5.43 3.23
C TYR A 205 9.10 4.53 3.65
N ASP A 206 7.92 4.65 3.02
CA ASP A 206 6.72 3.88 3.40
C ASP A 206 7.01 2.38 3.53
N TYR A 207 7.66 1.77 2.53
CA TYR A 207 8.08 0.37 2.62
C TYR A 207 9.25 0.14 3.58
N GLN A 208 10.19 1.08 3.65
CA GLN A 208 11.45 0.89 4.36
C GLN A 208 11.28 0.90 5.86
N PHE A 209 10.43 1.81 6.40
CA PHE A 209 10.20 1.94 7.85
C PHE A 209 9.51 0.72 8.48
N PHE A 210 8.75 -0.03 7.68
CA PHE A 210 7.97 -1.18 8.13
C PHE A 210 8.33 -2.47 7.38
N TYR A 211 9.53 -2.56 6.84
CA TYR A 211 9.92 -3.62 5.91
C TYR A 211 9.70 -5.02 6.48
N ARG A 212 10.14 -5.28 7.72
CA ARG A 212 10.03 -6.60 8.33
C ARG A 212 8.57 -6.94 8.69
N ASN A 213 7.82 -5.99 9.20
CA ASN A 213 6.38 -6.17 9.45
C ASN A 213 5.62 -6.52 8.16
N LEU A 214 5.92 -5.84 7.05
CA LEU A 214 5.32 -6.17 5.74
C LEU A 214 5.75 -7.54 5.23
N GLN A 215 7.04 -7.89 5.36
CA GLN A 215 7.57 -9.18 4.94
C GLN A 215 6.89 -10.33 5.69
N GLU A 216 6.74 -10.23 7.00
CA GLU A 216 6.05 -11.23 7.81
C GLU A 216 4.57 -11.31 7.43
N ASN A 217 3.89 -10.17 7.30
CA ASN A 217 2.47 -10.12 7.00
C ASN A 217 2.11 -10.74 5.64
N VAL A 218 2.94 -10.58 4.62
CA VAL A 218 2.74 -11.27 3.34
C VAL A 218 2.71 -12.79 3.55
N GLY A 219 3.63 -13.32 4.35
CA GLY A 219 3.65 -14.75 4.71
C GLY A 219 2.37 -15.19 5.42
N GLN A 220 1.94 -14.45 6.44
CA GLN A 220 0.74 -14.75 7.22
C GLN A 220 -0.51 -14.78 6.34
N ARG A 221 -0.70 -13.80 5.44
CA ARG A 221 -1.86 -13.77 4.53
C ARG A 221 -1.84 -14.89 3.51
N VAL A 222 -0.66 -15.27 3.01
CA VAL A 222 -0.51 -16.44 2.11
C VAL A 222 -0.89 -17.73 2.83
N GLU A 223 -0.45 -17.91 4.08
CA GLU A 223 -0.81 -19.08 4.88
C GLU A 223 -2.31 -19.12 5.17
N SER A 224 -2.94 -17.98 5.51
CA SER A 224 -4.38 -17.86 5.71
C SER A 224 -5.14 -18.22 4.44
N PHE A 225 -4.71 -17.69 3.29
CA PHE A 225 -5.31 -18.00 1.99
C PHE A 225 -5.25 -19.50 1.69
N ILE A 226 -4.10 -20.13 1.85
CA ILE A 226 -3.92 -21.58 1.61
C ILE A 226 -4.81 -22.37 2.56
N THR A 227 -4.86 -22.00 3.84
CA THR A 227 -5.65 -22.70 4.86
C THR A 227 -7.15 -22.68 4.53
N ILE A 228 -7.66 -21.50 4.16
CA ILE A 228 -9.08 -21.32 3.81
C ILE A 228 -9.45 -22.13 2.56
N HIS A 229 -8.61 -22.08 1.52
CA HIS A 229 -8.90 -22.74 0.23
C HIS A 229 -8.58 -24.25 0.24
N SER A 230 -7.68 -24.73 1.13
CA SER A 230 -7.40 -26.15 1.30
C SER A 230 -8.43 -26.86 2.19
N GLY A 231 -9.07 -26.15 3.12
CA GLY A 231 -10.09 -26.71 4.02
C GLY A 231 -11.42 -27.08 3.35
N GLY A 232 -11.64 -26.63 2.11
CA GLY A 232 -12.82 -26.98 1.31
C GLY A 232 -12.75 -28.34 0.58
N ALA A 233 -11.63 -29.06 0.68
CA ALA A 233 -11.41 -30.32 -0.01
C ALA A 233 -11.68 -31.58 0.85
N VAL A 234 -12.29 -31.41 2.04
CA VAL A 234 -12.67 -32.55 2.93
C VAL A 234 -14.18 -32.51 3.13
N GLY A 235 -14.89 -33.13 2.17
CA GLY A 235 -16.33 -33.34 2.22
C GLY A 235 -16.77 -34.30 1.13
#